data_7a5935531f895ed5c3b551a42e5a835d
#
_entry.id   7a5935531f895ed5c3b551a42e5a835d
#
_cell.length_a   1.000
_cell.length_b   1.000
_cell.length_c   1.000
_cell.angle_alpha   90.00
_cell.angle_beta   90.00
_cell.angle_gamma   90.00
#
_symmetry.space_group_name_H-M   'P 1'
#
loop_
_entity.id
_entity.type
_entity.pdbx_description
1 polymer ?
#
loop_
_entity_poly.entity_id
_entity_poly.type
_entity_poly.pdbx_seq_one_letter_code
_entity_poly.pdbx_strand_id
1 'polypeptide(L)'
;MLYLVATPIGNLGDITLRALDTLRAVDYVASEDTRKTGRLLKHFDIQKQQIAFHEHNEQQAGARILGLLREGLSVAMVTDAGTPGISDPGFTLVRRVLQAQDEGASITVTMIPGPAALTMAVVLSGLPVHSFTFRGFPPRKGGPRRRFLAVDESSPHTLVFYESPFRVGAFLADALEVYGDRPAAVARELTKLHESVERGMLSELAASYAQRQAKGEVVIVIGGRREE
;
A
#
# COMPACT_ATOMS: atom_id res chain seq x y z
N MET A 1 -16.60 -16.85 -3.97
CA MET A 1 -16.33 -15.44 -4.32
C MET A 1 -15.09 -14.95 -3.60
N LEU A 2 -14.19 -14.22 -4.27
CA LEU A 2 -13.02 -13.57 -3.65
C LEU A 2 -13.34 -12.10 -3.33
N TYR A 3 -13.08 -11.68 -2.10
CA TYR A 3 -13.15 -10.29 -1.64
C TYR A 3 -11.75 -9.79 -1.29
N LEU A 4 -11.28 -8.73 -1.92
CA LEU A 4 -10.11 -7.97 -1.45
C LEU A 4 -10.61 -6.95 -0.44
N VAL A 5 -10.18 -7.04 0.82
CA VAL A 5 -10.72 -6.19 1.89
C VAL A 5 -9.62 -5.27 2.40
N ALA A 6 -9.80 -3.97 2.22
CA ALA A 6 -8.90 -2.98 2.81
C ALA A 6 -9.03 -2.95 4.34
N THR A 7 -7.89 -2.90 5.02
CA THR A 7 -7.78 -2.92 6.49
C THR A 7 -7.17 -1.62 7.02
N PRO A 8 -7.31 -1.31 8.31
CA PRO A 8 -6.73 -0.13 8.92
C PRO A 8 -5.22 -0.02 8.71
N ILE A 9 -4.73 1.20 8.50
CA ILE A 9 -3.29 1.50 8.34
C ILE A 9 -2.63 1.99 9.65
N GLY A 10 -3.35 1.93 10.76
CA GLY A 10 -2.82 2.34 12.06
C GLY A 10 -3.90 2.66 13.09
N ASN A 11 -5.11 2.98 12.65
CA ASN A 11 -6.25 3.27 13.52
C ASN A 11 -7.39 2.28 13.23
N LEU A 12 -7.72 1.42 14.18
CA LEU A 12 -8.78 0.41 14.03
C LEU A 12 -10.16 1.04 13.72
N GLY A 13 -10.38 2.30 14.10
CA GLY A 13 -11.60 3.03 13.79
C GLY A 13 -11.80 3.34 12.31
N ASP A 14 -10.76 3.20 11.48
CA ASP A 14 -10.84 3.45 10.04
C ASP A 14 -11.40 2.25 9.25
N ILE A 15 -11.66 1.11 9.89
CA ILE A 15 -12.28 -0.04 9.21
C ILE A 15 -13.70 0.31 8.79
N THR A 16 -14.10 -0.06 7.59
CA THR A 16 -15.47 0.18 7.14
C THR A 16 -16.45 -0.85 7.69
N LEU A 17 -17.70 -0.47 7.91
CA LEU A 17 -18.76 -1.41 8.31
C LEU A 17 -18.88 -2.56 7.33
N ARG A 18 -18.82 -2.28 6.03
CA ARG A 18 -18.87 -3.29 4.98
C ARG A 18 -17.68 -4.26 5.02
N ALA A 19 -16.49 -3.79 5.42
CA ALA A 19 -15.35 -4.68 5.63
C ALA A 19 -15.61 -5.66 6.78
N LEU A 20 -16.14 -5.18 7.91
CA LEU A 20 -16.52 -6.02 9.04
C LEU A 20 -17.59 -7.05 8.66
N ASP A 21 -18.65 -6.61 7.95
CA ASP A 21 -19.73 -7.50 7.52
C ASP A 21 -19.21 -8.57 6.56
N THR A 22 -18.32 -8.18 5.62
CA THR A 22 -17.67 -9.12 4.70
C THR A 22 -16.82 -10.14 5.46
N LEU A 23 -15.97 -9.68 6.40
CA LEU A 23 -15.13 -10.56 7.22
C LEU A 23 -15.96 -11.51 8.09
N ARG A 24 -17.16 -11.11 8.53
CA ARG A 24 -18.09 -11.98 9.26
C ARG A 24 -18.77 -13.01 8.35
N ALA A 25 -19.05 -12.64 7.10
CA ALA A 25 -19.83 -13.47 6.19
C ALA A 25 -18.99 -14.54 5.46
N VAL A 26 -17.71 -14.27 5.12
CA VAL A 26 -16.89 -15.20 4.35
C VAL A 26 -16.56 -16.49 5.08
N ASP A 27 -16.24 -17.55 4.32
CA ASP A 27 -15.84 -18.85 4.90
C ASP A 27 -14.41 -18.84 5.39
N TYR A 28 -13.49 -18.15 4.69
CA TYR A 28 -12.07 -18.08 5.03
C TYR A 28 -11.53 -16.64 4.91
N VAL A 29 -10.48 -16.36 5.68
CA VAL A 29 -9.68 -15.13 5.52
C VAL A 29 -8.25 -15.51 5.11
N ALA A 30 -7.84 -15.07 3.92
CA ALA A 30 -6.45 -15.14 3.47
C ALA A 30 -5.71 -13.88 3.96
N SER A 31 -4.57 -14.06 4.60
CA SER A 31 -3.84 -12.96 5.26
C SER A 31 -2.32 -13.11 5.12
N GLU A 32 -1.64 -11.98 5.01
CA GLU A 32 -0.19 -11.91 4.91
C GLU A 32 0.47 -12.41 6.22
N ASP A 33 0.17 -11.77 7.34
CA ASP A 33 0.53 -12.26 8.68
C ASP A 33 -0.75 -12.62 9.46
N THR A 34 -0.98 -13.94 9.62
CA THR A 34 -2.15 -14.47 10.33
C THR A 34 -2.24 -14.01 11.78
N ARG A 35 -1.11 -13.63 12.41
CA ARG A 35 -1.10 -13.13 13.80
C ARG A 35 -1.61 -11.70 13.87
N LYS A 36 -1.22 -10.84 12.90
CA LYS A 36 -1.71 -9.46 12.81
C LYS A 36 -3.19 -9.44 12.49
N THR A 37 -3.59 -10.20 11.47
CA THR A 37 -5.00 -10.34 11.09
C THR A 37 -5.81 -10.97 12.22
N GLY A 38 -5.27 -11.97 12.94
CA GLY A 38 -5.92 -12.57 14.10
C GLY A 38 -6.21 -11.56 15.22
N ARG A 39 -5.30 -10.59 15.45
CA ARG A 39 -5.54 -9.48 16.40
C ARG A 39 -6.65 -8.55 15.93
N LEU A 40 -6.67 -8.20 14.62
CA LEU A 40 -7.75 -7.41 14.02
C LEU A 40 -9.10 -8.09 14.17
N LEU A 41 -9.21 -9.36 13.77
CA LEU A 41 -10.44 -10.14 13.84
C LEU A 41 -10.93 -10.26 15.30
N LYS A 42 -10.01 -10.56 16.23
CA LYS A 42 -10.33 -10.65 17.67
C LYS A 42 -10.86 -9.33 18.23
N HIS A 43 -10.31 -8.19 17.82
CA HIS A 43 -10.78 -6.88 18.28
C HIS A 43 -12.23 -6.60 17.90
N PHE A 44 -12.70 -7.16 16.78
CA PHE A 44 -14.09 -7.00 16.31
C PHE A 44 -14.96 -8.24 16.56
N ASP A 45 -14.54 -9.15 17.44
CA ASP A 45 -15.26 -10.38 17.80
C ASP A 45 -15.58 -11.26 16.59
N ILE A 46 -14.65 -11.33 15.64
CA ILE A 46 -14.77 -12.15 14.44
C ILE A 46 -13.89 -13.40 14.59
N GLN A 47 -14.48 -14.58 14.41
CA GLN A 47 -13.77 -15.87 14.40
C GLN A 47 -13.81 -16.48 13.01
N LYS A 48 -12.63 -16.60 12.38
CA LYS A 48 -12.48 -17.17 11.02
C LYS A 48 -11.26 -18.06 10.90
N GLN A 49 -11.38 -19.08 10.09
CA GLN A 49 -10.21 -19.84 9.67
C GLN A 49 -9.34 -18.97 8.75
N GLN A 50 -8.03 -18.94 9.02
CA GLN A 50 -7.09 -18.15 8.25
C GLN A 50 -6.25 -19.03 7.33
N ILE A 51 -5.91 -18.50 6.15
CA ILE A 51 -4.98 -19.06 5.20
C ILE A 51 -3.83 -18.07 5.08
N ALA A 52 -2.59 -18.49 5.41
CA ALA A 52 -1.43 -17.65 5.18
C ALA A 52 -1.21 -17.45 3.67
N PHE A 53 -1.10 -16.19 3.23
CA PHE A 53 -0.88 -15.82 1.84
C PHE A 53 0.12 -14.65 1.76
N HIS A 54 1.36 -14.94 1.45
CA HIS A 54 2.46 -13.98 1.38
C HIS A 54 3.37 -14.30 0.17
N GLU A 55 4.27 -13.42 -0.20
CA GLU A 55 5.13 -13.53 -1.39
C GLU A 55 5.81 -14.91 -1.54
N HIS A 56 6.25 -15.52 -0.44
CA HIS A 56 6.96 -16.80 -0.48
C HIS A 56 6.06 -18.03 -0.70
N ASN A 57 4.73 -17.91 -0.52
CA ASN A 57 3.80 -19.04 -0.68
C ASN A 57 2.66 -18.78 -1.66
N GLU A 58 2.64 -17.64 -2.34
CA GLU A 58 1.56 -17.20 -3.25
C GLU A 58 1.13 -18.30 -4.24
N GLN A 59 2.08 -19.10 -4.73
CA GLN A 59 1.77 -20.14 -5.70
C GLN A 59 0.90 -21.25 -5.09
N GLN A 60 1.31 -21.79 -3.94
CA GLN A 60 0.60 -22.87 -3.26
C GLN A 60 -0.71 -22.38 -2.61
N ALA A 61 -0.65 -21.28 -1.88
CA ALA A 61 -1.80 -20.71 -1.21
C ALA A 61 -2.86 -20.22 -2.23
N GLY A 62 -2.41 -19.61 -3.33
CA GLY A 62 -3.30 -19.19 -4.42
C GLY A 62 -4.01 -20.36 -5.10
N ALA A 63 -3.35 -21.50 -5.32
CA ALA A 63 -4.00 -22.70 -5.85
C ALA A 63 -5.05 -23.25 -4.87
N ARG A 64 -4.75 -23.26 -3.56
CA ARG A 64 -5.71 -23.65 -2.53
C ARG A 64 -6.92 -22.73 -2.50
N ILE A 65 -6.72 -21.41 -2.51
CA ILE A 65 -7.81 -20.42 -2.51
C ILE A 65 -8.68 -20.62 -3.76
N LEU A 66 -8.07 -20.78 -4.94
CA LEU A 66 -8.82 -21.01 -6.16
C LEU A 66 -9.67 -22.30 -6.10
N GLY A 67 -9.16 -23.36 -5.48
CA GLY A 67 -9.93 -24.58 -5.20
C GLY A 67 -11.17 -24.30 -4.37
N LEU A 68 -11.01 -23.61 -3.23
CA LEU A 68 -12.16 -23.22 -2.37
C LEU A 68 -13.20 -22.38 -3.12
N LEU A 69 -12.75 -21.42 -3.95
CA LEU A 69 -13.66 -20.61 -4.76
C LEU A 69 -14.43 -21.44 -5.79
N ARG A 70 -13.80 -22.47 -6.38
CA ARG A 70 -14.47 -23.41 -7.32
C ARG A 70 -15.49 -24.32 -6.61
N GLU A 71 -15.28 -24.61 -5.34
CA GLU A 71 -16.23 -25.32 -4.48
C GLU A 71 -17.40 -24.42 -4.03
N GLY A 72 -17.46 -23.16 -4.48
CA GLY A 72 -18.52 -22.20 -4.14
C GLY A 72 -18.29 -21.44 -2.83
N LEU A 73 -17.17 -21.69 -2.15
CA LEU A 73 -16.84 -21.01 -0.91
C LEU A 73 -16.36 -19.58 -1.16
N SER A 74 -16.44 -18.73 -0.12
CA SER A 74 -16.05 -17.34 -0.14
C SER A 74 -14.77 -17.11 0.65
N VAL A 75 -13.88 -16.27 0.11
CA VAL A 75 -12.60 -15.93 0.74
C VAL A 75 -12.43 -14.42 0.76
N ALA A 76 -12.15 -13.86 1.94
CA ALA A 76 -11.65 -12.49 2.06
C ALA A 76 -10.13 -12.50 2.08
N MET A 77 -9.50 -11.72 1.22
CA MET A 77 -8.06 -11.48 1.28
C MET A 77 -7.79 -10.12 1.93
N VAL A 78 -6.94 -10.11 2.94
CA VAL A 78 -6.44 -8.92 3.63
C VAL A 78 -4.92 -8.91 3.61
N THR A 79 -4.32 -7.73 3.69
CA THR A 79 -2.89 -7.53 3.93
C THR A 79 -2.66 -6.99 5.35
N ASP A 80 -1.43 -6.83 5.73
CA ASP A 80 -1.06 -6.37 7.08
C ASP A 80 -1.64 -4.98 7.39
N ALA A 81 -1.79 -4.12 6.37
CA ALA A 81 -2.40 -2.79 6.48
C ALA A 81 -2.82 -2.27 5.10
N GLY A 82 -3.92 -1.54 5.02
CA GLY A 82 -4.34 -0.84 3.81
C GLY A 82 -5.00 -1.73 2.76
N THR A 83 -4.72 -1.42 1.50
CA THR A 83 -5.40 -2.00 0.33
C THR A 83 -4.60 -3.16 -0.25
N PRO A 84 -5.15 -4.40 -0.27
CA PRO A 84 -4.47 -5.55 -0.87
C PRO A 84 -4.07 -5.32 -2.32
N GLY A 85 -2.87 -5.77 -2.70
CA GLY A 85 -2.32 -5.64 -4.05
C GLY A 85 -1.59 -4.31 -4.35
N ILE A 86 -1.66 -3.32 -3.46
CA ILE A 86 -0.94 -2.05 -3.60
C ILE A 86 0.35 -2.10 -2.76
N SER A 87 1.46 -2.45 -3.38
CA SER A 87 2.76 -2.76 -2.73
C SER A 87 2.72 -3.92 -1.74
N ASP A 88 1.69 -4.75 -1.82
CA ASP A 88 1.39 -5.87 -0.95
C ASP A 88 0.99 -7.10 -1.78
N PRO A 89 0.96 -8.32 -1.20
CA PRO A 89 0.45 -9.50 -1.89
C PRO A 89 -1.00 -9.34 -2.38
N GLY A 90 -1.36 -10.04 -3.48
CA GLY A 90 -2.74 -10.08 -3.97
C GLY A 90 -2.88 -10.01 -5.48
N PHE A 91 -2.00 -9.32 -6.17
CA PHE A 91 -2.05 -9.17 -7.63
C PHE A 91 -2.09 -10.52 -8.35
N THR A 92 -1.22 -11.45 -7.96
CA THR A 92 -1.15 -12.79 -8.55
C THR A 92 -2.42 -13.60 -8.32
N LEU A 93 -3.05 -13.47 -7.14
CA LEU A 93 -4.31 -14.13 -6.82
C LEU A 93 -5.45 -13.58 -7.67
N VAL A 94 -5.56 -12.26 -7.79
CA VAL A 94 -6.57 -11.61 -8.65
C VAL A 94 -6.42 -12.09 -10.10
N ARG A 95 -5.20 -12.09 -10.64
CA ARG A 95 -4.96 -12.58 -12.01
C ARG A 95 -5.40 -14.03 -12.21
N ARG A 96 -5.14 -14.91 -11.25
CA ARG A 96 -5.56 -16.32 -11.31
C ARG A 96 -7.09 -16.46 -11.30
N VAL A 97 -7.78 -15.64 -10.49
CA VAL A 97 -9.25 -15.64 -10.46
C VAL A 97 -9.80 -15.16 -11.78
N LEU A 98 -9.29 -14.07 -12.35
CA LEU A 98 -9.72 -13.55 -13.65
C LEU A 98 -9.46 -14.55 -14.76
N GLN A 99 -8.28 -15.18 -14.81
CA GLN A 99 -7.98 -16.23 -15.76
C GLN A 99 -8.96 -17.42 -15.65
N ALA A 100 -9.27 -17.85 -14.44
CA ALA A 100 -10.24 -18.95 -14.25
C ALA A 100 -11.67 -18.54 -14.68
N GLN A 101 -12.07 -17.26 -14.54
CA GLN A 101 -13.31 -16.74 -15.10
C GLN A 101 -13.32 -16.81 -16.62
N ASP A 102 -12.21 -16.41 -17.28
CA ASP A 102 -12.06 -16.48 -18.74
C ASP A 102 -12.14 -17.93 -19.24
N GLU A 103 -11.70 -18.90 -18.43
CA GLU A 103 -11.80 -20.33 -18.66
C GLU A 103 -13.21 -20.92 -18.34
N GLY A 104 -14.18 -20.09 -17.96
CA GLY A 104 -15.56 -20.46 -17.71
C GLY A 104 -15.89 -20.86 -16.26
N ALA A 105 -14.98 -20.64 -15.30
CA ALA A 105 -15.29 -20.89 -13.90
C ALA A 105 -16.30 -19.87 -13.34
N SER A 106 -17.33 -20.34 -12.64
CA SER A 106 -18.34 -19.49 -11.98
C SER A 106 -17.83 -18.94 -10.65
N ILE A 107 -16.72 -18.22 -10.71
CA ILE A 107 -16.11 -17.52 -9.56
C ILE A 107 -16.03 -16.02 -9.86
N THR A 108 -16.05 -15.19 -8.83
CA THR A 108 -16.00 -13.73 -8.98
C THR A 108 -15.00 -13.10 -8.00
N VAL A 109 -14.49 -11.94 -8.36
CA VAL A 109 -13.66 -11.12 -7.49
C VAL A 109 -14.23 -9.72 -7.37
N THR A 110 -14.19 -9.16 -6.16
CA THR A 110 -14.56 -7.77 -5.89
C THR A 110 -13.66 -7.18 -4.81
N MET A 111 -13.75 -5.88 -4.63
CA MET A 111 -12.99 -5.18 -3.60
C MET A 111 -13.93 -4.43 -2.64
N ILE A 112 -13.62 -4.51 -1.36
CA ILE A 112 -14.20 -3.67 -0.31
C ILE A 112 -13.23 -2.52 -0.06
N PRO A 113 -13.54 -1.30 -0.52
CA PRO A 113 -12.65 -0.15 -0.37
C PRO A 113 -12.50 0.26 1.10
N GLY A 114 -11.41 0.93 1.40
CA GLY A 114 -11.13 1.41 2.74
C GLY A 114 -9.84 2.22 2.82
N PRO A 115 -9.16 2.22 3.96
CA PRO A 115 -7.97 3.03 4.19
C PRO A 115 -6.85 2.75 3.19
N ALA A 116 -6.17 3.82 2.75
CA ALA A 116 -4.99 3.74 1.90
C ALA A 116 -4.04 4.91 2.19
N ALA A 117 -2.83 4.61 2.66
CA ALA A 117 -1.83 5.62 2.97
C ALA A 117 -1.46 6.48 1.76
N LEU A 118 -1.45 5.87 0.56
CA LEU A 118 -1.21 6.53 -0.71
C LEU A 118 -2.14 7.73 -0.92
N THR A 119 -3.46 7.52 -0.86
CA THR A 119 -4.45 8.57 -1.12
C THR A 119 -4.44 9.65 -0.04
N MET A 120 -4.28 9.27 1.22
CA MET A 120 -4.15 10.23 2.32
C MET A 120 -2.92 11.13 2.13
N ALA A 121 -1.76 10.54 1.84
CA ALA A 121 -0.53 11.30 1.66
C ALA A 121 -0.64 12.28 0.47
N VAL A 122 -1.20 11.84 -0.66
CA VAL A 122 -1.42 12.71 -1.83
C VAL A 122 -2.28 13.92 -1.47
N VAL A 123 -3.43 13.70 -0.83
CA VAL A 123 -4.35 14.78 -0.45
C VAL A 123 -3.70 15.71 0.59
N LEU A 124 -3.08 15.14 1.62
CA LEU A 124 -2.45 15.91 2.71
C LEU A 124 -1.15 16.59 2.29
N SER A 125 -0.53 16.21 1.18
CA SER A 125 0.68 16.87 0.67
C SER A 125 0.44 18.32 0.27
N GLY A 126 -0.77 18.66 -0.17
CA GLY A 126 -1.10 19.98 -0.75
C GLY A 126 -0.55 20.16 -2.17
N LEU A 127 -0.01 19.12 -2.79
CA LEU A 127 0.44 19.10 -4.18
C LEU A 127 -0.72 18.78 -5.13
N PRO A 128 -0.60 19.02 -6.46
CA PRO A 128 -1.65 18.69 -7.41
C PRO A 128 -2.08 17.22 -7.34
N VAL A 129 -3.38 16.99 -7.17
CA VAL A 129 -3.95 15.63 -6.96
C VAL A 129 -4.66 15.07 -8.19
N HIS A 130 -4.91 15.90 -9.21
CA HIS A 130 -5.66 15.49 -10.42
C HIS A 130 -4.91 14.47 -11.29
N SER A 131 -3.59 14.42 -11.15
CA SER A 131 -2.76 13.40 -11.79
C SER A 131 -1.53 13.12 -10.94
N PHE A 132 -1.31 11.84 -10.61
CA PHE A 132 -0.14 11.41 -9.85
C PHE A 132 0.33 10.02 -10.29
N THR A 133 1.59 9.75 -10.08
CA THR A 133 2.20 8.44 -10.35
C THR A 133 2.68 7.82 -9.04
N PHE A 134 2.14 6.64 -8.71
CA PHE A 134 2.61 5.85 -7.58
C PHE A 134 3.71 4.90 -8.01
N ARG A 135 4.83 4.90 -7.31
CA ARG A 135 6.05 4.15 -7.65
C ARG A 135 6.41 3.06 -6.64
N GLY A 136 5.61 2.90 -5.58
CA GLY A 136 5.89 1.91 -4.52
C GLY A 136 7.21 2.19 -3.79
N PHE A 137 7.95 1.13 -3.46
CA PHE A 137 9.23 1.21 -2.74
C PHE A 137 10.41 1.29 -3.71
N PRO A 138 11.22 2.37 -3.66
CA PRO A 138 12.42 2.51 -4.47
C PRO A 138 13.53 1.52 -4.06
N PRO A 139 14.48 1.22 -4.97
CA PRO A 139 15.64 0.38 -4.67
C PRO A 139 16.44 0.89 -3.47
N ARG A 140 16.97 -0.04 -2.65
CA ARG A 140 17.71 0.29 -1.42
C ARG A 140 19.03 1.02 -1.68
N LYS A 141 19.77 0.64 -2.75
CA LYS A 141 21.09 1.19 -3.10
C LYS A 141 20.95 2.47 -3.91
N GLY A 142 21.74 3.51 -3.62
CA GLY A 142 21.67 4.84 -4.24
C GLY A 142 21.76 4.82 -5.77
N GLY A 143 22.73 4.14 -6.36
CA GLY A 143 22.86 4.07 -7.82
C GLY A 143 21.61 3.51 -8.53
N PRO A 144 21.11 2.31 -8.16
CA PRO A 144 19.84 1.80 -8.67
C PRO A 144 18.64 2.71 -8.35
N ARG A 145 18.61 3.36 -7.18
CA ARG A 145 17.53 4.27 -6.79
C ARG A 145 17.51 5.50 -7.69
N ARG A 146 18.64 6.15 -7.95
CA ARG A 146 18.70 7.29 -8.88
C ARG A 146 18.26 6.93 -10.30
N ARG A 147 18.66 5.76 -10.82
CA ARG A 147 18.16 5.28 -12.12
C ARG A 147 16.65 5.04 -12.12
N PHE A 148 16.11 4.53 -11.02
CA PHE A 148 14.67 4.34 -10.85
C PHE A 148 13.93 5.68 -10.82
N LEU A 149 14.45 6.69 -10.11
CA LEU A 149 13.88 8.03 -10.06
C LEU A 149 13.97 8.74 -11.42
N ALA A 150 15.07 8.60 -12.14
CA ALA A 150 15.29 9.26 -13.45
C ALA A 150 14.23 8.92 -14.50
N VAL A 151 13.51 7.81 -14.35
CA VAL A 151 12.40 7.45 -15.26
C VAL A 151 11.30 8.52 -15.27
N ASP A 152 11.11 9.21 -14.14
CA ASP A 152 10.05 10.22 -13.97
C ASP A 152 10.60 11.66 -13.84
N GLU A 153 11.87 11.88 -14.24
CA GLU A 153 12.53 13.19 -14.12
C GLU A 153 11.74 14.32 -14.82
N SER A 154 11.21 14.03 -16.00
CA SER A 154 10.42 14.99 -16.78
C SER A 154 8.91 14.92 -16.50
N SER A 155 8.46 14.06 -15.60
CA SER A 155 7.02 13.89 -15.32
C SER A 155 6.39 15.19 -14.82
N PRO A 156 5.30 15.67 -15.45
CA PRO A 156 4.53 16.81 -14.94
C PRO A 156 3.61 16.45 -13.76
N HIS A 157 3.51 15.15 -13.44
CA HIS A 157 2.58 14.64 -12.43
C HIS A 157 3.23 14.56 -11.04
N THR A 158 2.43 14.67 -10.02
CA THR A 158 2.86 14.40 -8.64
C THR A 158 3.34 12.95 -8.51
N LEU A 159 4.49 12.74 -7.89
CA LEU A 159 5.11 11.43 -7.69
C LEU A 159 4.94 10.98 -6.24
N VAL A 160 4.59 9.71 -6.03
CA VAL A 160 4.33 9.16 -4.71
C VAL A 160 5.15 7.89 -4.49
N PHE A 161 5.83 7.83 -3.34
CA PHE A 161 6.71 6.73 -2.97
C PHE A 161 6.42 6.26 -1.55
N TYR A 162 6.45 4.96 -1.33
CA TYR A 162 6.60 4.40 0.01
C TYR A 162 8.08 4.29 0.34
N GLU A 163 8.45 4.61 1.58
CA GLU A 163 9.85 4.51 1.97
C GLU A 163 10.00 4.04 3.42
N SER A 164 11.10 3.33 3.66
CA SER A 164 11.50 2.95 5.01
C SER A 164 11.98 4.18 5.79
N PRO A 165 11.62 4.32 7.09
CA PRO A 165 12.05 5.44 7.91
C PRO A 165 13.57 5.58 7.99
N PHE A 166 14.31 4.47 7.84
CA PHE A 166 15.77 4.45 7.85
C PHE A 166 16.41 5.02 6.57
N ARG A 167 15.64 5.26 5.51
CA ARG A 167 16.15 5.62 4.19
C ARG A 167 15.63 6.97 3.69
N VAL A 168 14.77 7.64 4.44
CA VAL A 168 14.14 8.91 4.03
C VAL A 168 15.17 9.96 3.65
N GLY A 169 16.19 10.21 4.50
CA GLY A 169 17.23 11.20 4.21
C GLY A 169 18.00 10.88 2.92
N ALA A 170 18.42 9.61 2.76
CA ALA A 170 19.14 9.19 1.55
C ALA A 170 18.25 9.21 0.29
N PHE A 171 16.95 8.93 0.44
CA PHE A 171 15.99 9.04 -0.66
C PHE A 171 15.81 10.51 -1.09
N LEU A 172 15.61 11.42 -0.13
CA LEU A 172 15.41 12.85 -0.41
C LEU A 172 16.64 13.47 -1.06
N ALA A 173 17.85 13.08 -0.65
CA ALA A 173 19.10 13.53 -1.28
C ALA A 173 19.20 13.06 -2.74
N ASP A 174 18.92 11.76 -3.01
CA ASP A 174 18.91 11.24 -4.37
C ASP A 174 17.77 11.85 -5.22
N ALA A 175 16.62 12.14 -4.63
CA ALA A 175 15.51 12.80 -5.31
C ALA A 175 15.85 14.24 -5.67
N LEU A 176 16.52 14.99 -4.78
CA LEU A 176 17.01 16.34 -5.05
C LEU A 176 18.02 16.35 -6.21
N GLU A 177 18.95 15.37 -6.22
CA GLU A 177 19.95 15.22 -7.29
C GLU A 177 19.29 14.97 -8.66
N VAL A 178 18.24 14.12 -8.70
CA VAL A 178 17.61 13.70 -9.96
C VAL A 178 16.54 14.69 -10.43
N TYR A 179 15.69 15.16 -9.52
CA TYR A 179 14.51 15.98 -9.89
C TYR A 179 14.77 17.48 -9.83
N GLY A 180 15.89 17.91 -9.22
CA GLY A 180 16.09 19.29 -8.81
C GLY A 180 15.23 19.68 -7.61
N ASP A 181 15.25 20.95 -7.24
CA ASP A 181 14.54 21.42 -6.07
C ASP A 181 13.07 21.67 -6.36
N ARG A 182 12.22 20.71 -5.96
CA ARG A 182 10.76 20.72 -6.15
C ARG A 182 10.02 20.73 -4.83
N PRO A 183 8.79 21.24 -4.78
CA PRO A 183 7.92 21.09 -3.63
C PRO A 183 7.69 19.60 -3.33
N ALA A 184 7.77 19.24 -2.05
CA ALA A 184 7.58 17.87 -1.60
C ALA A 184 6.91 17.81 -0.22
N ALA A 185 6.46 16.63 0.16
CA ALA A 185 5.92 16.35 1.48
C ALA A 185 6.40 14.98 1.96
N VAL A 186 6.66 14.89 3.26
CA VAL A 186 6.94 13.63 3.97
C VAL A 186 5.81 13.39 4.95
N ALA A 187 4.92 12.46 4.63
CA ALA A 187 3.81 12.03 5.47
C ALA A 187 4.25 10.82 6.30
N ARG A 188 4.05 10.88 7.62
CA ARG A 188 4.48 9.83 8.54
C ARG A 188 3.36 9.42 9.46
N GLU A 189 3.34 8.11 9.81
CA GLU A 189 2.45 7.56 10.84
C GLU A 189 0.99 7.98 10.63
N LEU A 190 0.53 8.02 9.38
CA LEU A 190 -0.84 8.41 9.02
C LEU A 190 -1.86 7.59 9.81
N THR A 191 -2.89 8.25 10.31
CA THR A 191 -3.95 7.75 11.20
C THR A 191 -3.53 7.39 12.64
N LYS A 192 -2.22 7.45 12.95
CA LYS A 192 -1.69 7.07 14.27
C LYS A 192 -1.47 8.31 15.17
N LEU A 193 -1.17 8.05 16.46
CA LEU A 193 -0.94 9.10 17.45
C LEU A 193 0.13 10.15 17.06
N HIS A 194 1.13 9.72 16.29
CA HIS A 194 2.23 10.58 15.86
C HIS A 194 2.15 10.93 14.37
N GLU A 195 0.94 11.01 13.83
CA GLU A 195 0.72 11.47 12.45
C GLU A 195 1.36 12.84 12.24
N SER A 196 2.11 12.98 11.16
CA SER A 196 2.68 14.25 10.74
C SER A 196 2.84 14.32 9.23
N VAL A 197 2.69 15.53 8.68
CA VAL A 197 2.98 15.83 7.28
C VAL A 197 3.85 17.07 7.23
N GLU A 198 5.11 16.87 6.87
CA GLU A 198 6.09 17.94 6.69
C GLU A 198 6.16 18.31 5.21
N ARG A 199 5.98 19.59 4.92
CA ARG A 199 5.98 20.15 3.55
C ARG A 199 7.13 21.14 3.41
N GLY A 200 7.73 21.18 2.22
CA GLY A 200 8.81 22.13 1.90
C GLY A 200 9.41 21.83 0.54
N MET A 201 10.51 22.47 0.23
CA MET A 201 11.31 22.13 -0.94
C MET A 201 12.13 20.87 -0.66
N LEU A 202 12.47 20.10 -1.69
CA LEU A 202 13.31 18.90 -1.55
C LEU A 202 14.63 19.20 -0.84
N SER A 203 15.25 20.36 -1.10
CA SER A 203 16.48 20.81 -0.45
C SER A 203 16.30 20.96 1.06
N GLU A 204 15.22 21.59 1.51
CA GLU A 204 14.91 21.81 2.93
C GLU A 204 14.66 20.48 3.65
N LEU A 205 13.82 19.63 3.06
CA LEU A 205 13.50 18.32 3.61
C LEU A 205 14.73 17.41 3.64
N ALA A 206 15.54 17.38 2.58
CA ALA A 206 16.77 16.61 2.53
C ALA A 206 17.76 17.04 3.64
N ALA A 207 17.95 18.35 3.83
CA ALA A 207 18.79 18.88 4.90
C ALA A 207 18.28 18.50 6.31
N SER A 208 16.97 18.61 6.52
CA SER A 208 16.32 18.23 7.78
C SER A 208 16.49 16.74 8.09
N TYR A 209 16.22 15.86 7.12
CA TYR A 209 16.31 14.42 7.30
C TYR A 209 17.73 13.83 7.19
N ALA A 210 18.73 14.62 6.79
CA ALA A 210 20.15 14.27 6.91
C ALA A 210 20.62 14.24 8.38
N GLN A 211 19.99 15.04 9.24
CA GLN A 211 20.38 15.19 10.65
C GLN A 211 19.52 14.38 11.63
N ARG A 212 18.43 13.79 11.15
CA ARG A 212 17.50 13.00 11.97
C ARG A 212 16.98 11.80 11.23
N GLN A 213 16.70 10.74 11.97
CA GLN A 213 16.04 9.57 11.44
C GLN A 213 14.51 9.72 11.55
N ALA A 214 13.80 9.43 10.47
CA ALA A 214 12.35 9.26 10.54
C ALA A 214 11.99 8.04 11.41
N LYS A 215 10.79 8.05 11.97
CA LYS A 215 10.23 6.91 12.70
C LYS A 215 8.89 6.53 12.10
N GLY A 216 8.56 5.24 12.16
CA GLY A 216 7.29 4.71 11.70
C GLY A 216 7.21 4.52 10.19
N GLU A 217 6.01 4.48 9.65
CA GLU A 217 5.74 4.30 8.22
C GLU A 217 5.73 5.65 7.50
N VAL A 218 6.29 5.69 6.31
CA VAL A 218 6.55 6.94 5.59
C VAL A 218 6.04 6.86 4.15
N VAL A 219 5.33 7.91 3.74
CA VAL A 219 4.98 8.17 2.34
C VAL A 219 5.62 9.49 1.93
N ILE A 220 6.33 9.52 0.82
CA ILE A 220 6.95 10.72 0.26
C ILE A 220 6.20 11.11 -1.00
N VAL A 221 5.83 12.38 -1.08
CA VAL A 221 5.11 12.96 -2.22
C VAL A 221 5.96 14.10 -2.78
N ILE A 222 6.21 14.09 -4.09
CA ILE A 222 7.06 15.08 -4.78
C ILE A 222 6.27 15.70 -5.92
N GLY A 223 6.29 17.01 -6.05
CA GLY A 223 5.65 17.73 -7.15
C GLY A 223 6.23 17.35 -8.51
N GLY A 224 5.41 17.34 -9.53
CA GLY A 224 5.83 17.17 -10.92
C GLY A 224 6.74 18.31 -11.39
N ARG A 225 7.39 18.09 -12.55
CA ARG A 225 8.14 19.16 -13.22
C ARG A 225 7.15 20.28 -13.63
N ARG A 226 7.43 21.50 -13.21
CA ARG A 226 6.70 22.67 -13.72
C ARG A 226 7.34 23.06 -15.06
N GLU A 227 6.53 23.29 -16.08
CA GLU A 227 6.96 24.05 -17.25
C GLU A 227 7.11 25.50 -16.78
N GLU A 228 8.27 26.11 -17.02
CA GLU A 228 8.54 27.52 -16.81
C GLU A 228 7.76 28.38 -17.83
#